data_07a97641bfa3cc7c1332c60bcb107fdd
#
_entry.id   07a97641bfa3cc7c1332c60bcb107fdd
#
_cell.length_a   1.000
_cell.length_b   1.000
_cell.length_c   1.000
_cell.angle_alpha   90.00
_cell.angle_beta   90.00
_cell.angle_gamma   90.00
#
_symmetry.space_group_name_H-M   'P 1'
#
loop_
_entity.id
_entity.type
_entity.pdbx_description
1 polymer ?
#
loop_
_entity_poly.entity_id
_entity_poly.type
_entity_poly.pdbx_seq_one_letter_code
_entity_poly.pdbx_strand_id
1 'polypeptide(L)'
;MDSSGWIEFFLDGPKAGVYARYLQQPEKIFTPAIVVYEVYKKIQRERGEQLAKLCLAQIEKTQVVPISQAIALLAADLSLEFSLPMADSLVLATARAQKSELITSDSDFRNIPGARVV
;
A
#
# COMPACT_ATOMS: atom_id res chain seq x y z
N MET A 1 -2.19 3.91 0.92
CA MET A 1 -0.71 3.79 0.85
C MET A 1 -0.35 2.37 0.44
N ASP A 2 0.66 2.23 -0.39
CA ASP A 2 1.21 0.92 -0.72
C ASP A 2 2.25 0.48 0.32
N SER A 3 2.87 -0.70 0.06
CA SER A 3 3.85 -1.25 1.00
C SER A 3 5.07 -0.36 1.17
N SER A 4 5.50 0.36 0.13
CA SER A 4 6.66 1.24 0.21
C SER A 4 6.48 2.34 1.26
N GLY A 5 5.28 2.91 1.33
CA GLY A 5 4.97 3.94 2.32
C GLY A 5 4.96 3.43 3.74
N TRP A 6 4.33 2.29 3.97
CA TRP A 6 4.31 1.67 5.29
C TRP A 6 5.72 1.29 5.76
N ILE A 7 6.54 0.72 4.87
CA ILE A 7 7.90 0.32 5.20
C ILE A 7 8.77 1.54 5.52
N GLU A 8 8.68 2.60 4.71
CA GLU A 8 9.37 3.86 5.00
C GLU A 8 9.02 4.39 6.40
N PHE A 9 7.73 4.37 6.73
CA PHE A 9 7.26 4.84 8.02
C PHE A 9 7.77 3.98 9.17
N PHE A 10 7.61 2.65 9.08
CA PHE A 10 7.96 1.75 10.19
C PHE A 10 9.47 1.64 10.41
N LEU A 11 10.27 1.73 9.35
CA LEU A 11 11.72 1.64 9.44
C LEU A 11 12.41 3.01 9.54
N ASP A 12 11.61 4.06 9.75
CA ASP A 12 12.11 5.44 9.89
C ASP A 12 13.01 5.86 8.73
N GLY A 13 12.59 5.55 7.51
CA GLY A 13 13.31 5.91 6.30
C GLY A 13 13.24 7.41 6.00
N PRO A 14 13.94 7.87 4.94
CA PRO A 14 14.01 9.29 4.60
C PRO A 14 12.67 9.97 4.39
N LYS A 15 11.65 9.21 3.98
CA LYS A 15 10.30 9.73 3.71
C LYS A 15 9.30 9.46 4.82
N ALA A 16 9.76 8.95 5.97
CA ALA A 16 8.87 8.61 7.09
C ALA A 16 8.00 9.80 7.52
N GLY A 17 8.56 11.00 7.56
CA GLY A 17 7.81 12.21 7.92
C GLY A 17 6.70 12.55 6.95
N VAL A 18 6.90 12.30 5.66
CA VAL A 18 5.86 12.52 4.65
C VAL A 18 4.68 11.57 4.89
N TYR A 19 4.96 10.30 5.11
CA TYR A 19 3.92 9.30 5.36
C TYR A 19 3.22 9.50 6.69
N ALA A 20 3.95 9.96 7.73
CA ALA A 20 3.36 10.25 9.03
C ALA A 20 2.21 11.25 8.93
N ARG A 21 2.28 12.21 8.00
CA ARG A 21 1.20 13.18 7.79
C ARG A 21 -0.08 12.51 7.34
N TYR A 22 0.01 11.53 6.43
CA TYR A 22 -1.16 10.77 5.97
C TYR A 22 -1.72 9.90 7.08
N LEU A 23 -0.88 9.45 8.03
CA LEU A 23 -1.27 8.55 9.10
C LEU A 23 -1.91 9.24 10.32
N GLN A 24 -2.08 10.55 10.29
CA GLN A 24 -2.74 11.29 11.38
C GLN A 24 -4.22 10.93 11.51
N GLN A 25 -4.84 10.51 10.41
CA GLN A 25 -6.23 10.07 10.37
C GLN A 25 -6.32 8.69 9.73
N PRO A 26 -5.89 7.64 10.44
CA PRO A 26 -5.80 6.30 9.85
C PRO A 26 -7.15 5.76 9.37
N GLU A 27 -8.25 6.17 9.98
CA GLU A 27 -9.61 5.77 9.56
C GLU A 27 -9.97 6.23 8.15
N LYS A 28 -9.23 7.19 7.59
CA LYS A 28 -9.42 7.68 6.22
C LYS A 28 -8.52 7.00 5.20
N ILE A 29 -7.67 6.08 5.64
CA ILE A 29 -6.72 5.39 4.78
C ILE A 29 -7.27 4.01 4.42
N PHE A 30 -7.21 3.68 3.14
CA PHE A 30 -7.49 2.32 2.65
C PHE A 30 -6.17 1.57 2.48
N THR A 31 -6.10 0.37 3.05
CA THR A 31 -4.93 -0.49 2.90
C THR A 31 -5.34 -1.78 2.18
N PRO A 32 -4.84 -2.00 0.96
CA PRO A 32 -5.11 -3.25 0.26
C PRO A 32 -4.58 -4.46 1.02
N ALA A 33 -5.31 -5.57 1.01
CA ALA A 33 -4.89 -6.78 1.73
C ALA A 33 -3.52 -7.28 1.29
N ILE A 34 -3.16 -7.12 0.01
CA ILE A 34 -1.83 -7.51 -0.49
C ILE A 34 -0.72 -6.71 0.20
N VAL A 35 -0.98 -5.46 0.56
CA VAL A 35 -0.02 -4.61 1.27
C VAL A 35 0.23 -5.15 2.68
N VAL A 36 -0.79 -5.66 3.35
CA VAL A 36 -0.62 -6.31 4.66
C VAL A 36 0.37 -7.47 4.55
N TYR A 37 0.22 -8.32 3.54
CA TYR A 37 1.14 -9.42 3.28
C TYR A 37 2.57 -8.93 3.05
N GLU A 38 2.75 -7.95 2.18
CA GLU A 38 4.07 -7.47 1.82
C GLU A 38 4.80 -6.83 3.00
N VAL A 39 4.12 -5.99 3.76
CA VAL A 39 4.69 -5.29 4.90
C VAL A 39 5.02 -6.27 6.02
N TYR A 40 4.06 -7.12 6.39
CA TYR A 40 4.27 -8.11 7.46
C TYR A 40 5.44 -9.02 7.14
N LYS A 41 5.48 -9.55 5.92
CA LYS A 41 6.55 -10.44 5.48
C LYS A 41 7.93 -9.77 5.55
N LYS A 42 8.04 -8.54 5.06
CA LYS A 42 9.31 -7.83 5.04
C LYS A 42 9.80 -7.49 6.45
N ILE A 43 8.93 -6.96 7.29
CA ILE A 43 9.31 -6.60 8.66
C ILE A 43 9.65 -7.85 9.46
N GLN A 44 8.89 -8.92 9.33
CA GLN A 44 9.17 -10.17 10.03
C GLN A 44 10.54 -10.73 9.63
N ARG A 45 10.85 -10.72 8.35
CA ARG A 45 12.13 -11.21 7.85
C ARG A 45 13.32 -10.38 8.34
N GLU A 46 13.18 -9.07 8.36
CA GLU A 46 14.29 -8.15 8.66
C GLU A 46 14.41 -7.79 10.14
N ARG A 47 13.31 -7.75 10.88
CA ARG A 47 13.25 -7.24 12.24
C ARG A 47 12.55 -8.15 13.23
N GLY A 48 12.03 -9.28 12.80
CA GLY A 48 11.39 -10.26 13.66
C GLY A 48 9.89 -10.13 13.80
N GLU A 49 9.27 -11.19 14.34
CA GLU A 49 7.82 -11.32 14.43
C GLU A 49 7.18 -10.30 15.35
N GLN A 50 7.83 -9.96 16.46
CA GLN A 50 7.27 -9.01 17.43
C GLN A 50 7.02 -7.64 16.81
N LEU A 51 8.02 -7.11 16.10
CA LEU A 51 7.86 -5.82 15.44
C LEU A 51 6.83 -5.91 14.31
N ALA A 52 6.83 -7.01 13.57
CA ALA A 52 5.85 -7.21 12.50
C ALA A 52 4.41 -7.17 13.04
N LYS A 53 4.15 -7.78 14.20
CA LYS A 53 2.83 -7.73 14.85
C LYS A 53 2.44 -6.33 15.32
N LEU A 54 3.40 -5.56 15.83
CA LEU A 54 3.15 -4.17 16.20
C LEU A 54 2.81 -3.32 14.98
N CYS A 55 3.51 -3.54 13.87
CA CYS A 55 3.21 -2.86 12.61
C CYS A 55 1.82 -3.24 12.09
N LEU A 56 1.47 -4.52 12.16
CA LEU A 56 0.15 -4.99 11.78
C LEU A 56 -0.95 -4.29 12.58
N ALA A 57 -0.77 -4.14 13.89
CA ALA A 57 -1.75 -3.45 14.73
C ALA A 57 -1.97 -1.99 14.28
N GLN A 58 -0.95 -1.32 13.79
CA GLN A 58 -1.10 0.04 13.23
C GLN A 58 -1.86 0.02 11.90
N ILE A 59 -1.54 -0.93 11.03
CA ILE A 59 -2.24 -1.08 9.75
C ILE A 59 -3.73 -1.37 9.96
N GLU A 60 -4.07 -2.16 10.97
CA GLU A 60 -5.46 -2.51 11.28
C GLU A 60 -6.31 -1.33 11.74
N LYS A 61 -5.69 -0.19 12.09
CA LYS A 61 -6.42 1.05 12.35
C LYS A 61 -6.94 1.70 11.07
N THR A 62 -6.42 1.31 9.92
CA THR A 62 -6.92 1.74 8.61
C THR A 62 -8.03 0.82 8.13
N GLN A 63 -8.65 1.18 7.01
CA GLN A 63 -9.64 0.31 6.37
C GLN A 63 -8.92 -0.68 5.47
N VAL A 64 -8.77 -1.91 5.95
CA VAL A 64 -8.15 -2.98 5.15
C VAL A 64 -9.17 -3.51 4.15
N VAL A 65 -8.80 -3.47 2.86
CA VAL A 65 -9.69 -3.85 1.76
C VAL A 65 -9.28 -5.21 1.22
N PRO A 66 -10.16 -6.22 1.27
CA PRO A 66 -9.85 -7.54 0.73
C PRO A 66 -9.77 -7.53 -0.79
N ILE A 67 -9.08 -8.51 -1.35
CA ILE A 67 -9.03 -8.72 -2.80
C ILE A 67 -10.30 -9.44 -3.21
N SER A 68 -11.26 -8.67 -3.76
CA SER A 68 -12.47 -9.24 -4.33
C SER A 68 -12.25 -9.66 -5.78
N GLN A 69 -13.19 -10.41 -6.35
CA GLN A 69 -13.14 -10.74 -7.77
C GLN A 69 -13.15 -9.48 -8.64
N ALA A 70 -13.95 -8.48 -8.28
CA ALA A 70 -14.02 -7.23 -9.01
C ALA A 70 -12.66 -6.50 -9.02
N ILE A 71 -11.98 -6.44 -7.86
CA ILE A 71 -10.64 -5.85 -7.77
C ILE A 71 -9.62 -6.67 -8.57
N ALA A 72 -9.70 -7.99 -8.52
CA ALA A 72 -8.79 -8.84 -9.28
C ALA A 72 -8.92 -8.62 -10.79
N LEU A 73 -10.14 -8.50 -11.30
CA LEU A 73 -10.37 -8.24 -12.73
C LEU A 73 -9.90 -6.85 -13.13
N LEU A 74 -10.18 -5.84 -12.33
CA LEU A 74 -9.69 -4.48 -12.56
C LEU A 74 -8.16 -4.45 -12.55
N ALA A 75 -7.53 -5.14 -11.61
CA ALA A 75 -6.08 -5.23 -11.53
C ALA A 75 -5.47 -5.86 -12.79
N ALA A 76 -6.10 -6.90 -13.32
CA ALA A 76 -5.65 -7.54 -14.56
C ALA A 76 -5.68 -6.55 -15.72
N ASP A 77 -6.76 -5.78 -15.85
CA ASP A 77 -6.88 -4.75 -16.89
C ASP A 77 -5.79 -3.68 -16.74
N LEU A 78 -5.57 -3.21 -15.51
CA LEU A 78 -4.55 -2.17 -15.23
C LEU A 78 -3.14 -2.69 -15.44
N SER A 79 -2.88 -3.95 -15.13
CA SER A 79 -1.59 -4.58 -15.39
C SER A 79 -1.26 -4.57 -16.89
N LEU A 80 -2.24 -4.90 -17.72
CA LEU A 80 -2.07 -4.89 -19.17
C LEU A 80 -1.92 -3.47 -19.73
N GLU A 81 -2.70 -2.53 -19.22
CA GLU A 81 -2.68 -1.13 -19.68
C GLU A 81 -1.37 -0.43 -19.34
N PHE A 82 -0.87 -0.59 -18.11
CA PHE A 82 0.28 0.16 -17.60
C PHE A 82 1.54 -0.69 -17.42
N SER A 83 1.50 -1.96 -17.81
CA SER A 83 2.62 -2.89 -17.66
C SER A 83 3.09 -3.02 -16.21
N LEU A 84 2.14 -3.09 -15.27
CA LEU A 84 2.44 -3.17 -13.84
C LEU A 84 2.58 -4.64 -13.40
N PRO A 85 3.50 -4.91 -12.46
CA PRO A 85 3.55 -6.20 -11.78
C PRO A 85 2.24 -6.49 -11.04
N MET A 86 2.00 -7.75 -10.71
CA MET A 86 0.76 -8.19 -10.08
C MET A 86 0.43 -7.41 -8.80
N ALA A 87 1.38 -7.32 -7.88
CA ALA A 87 1.13 -6.64 -6.60
C ALA A 87 0.78 -5.17 -6.82
N ASP A 88 1.54 -4.46 -7.66
CA ASP A 88 1.29 -3.05 -7.96
C ASP A 88 -0.07 -2.85 -8.61
N SER A 89 -0.46 -3.74 -9.53
CA SER A 89 -1.77 -3.64 -10.18
C SER A 89 -2.92 -3.84 -9.20
N LEU A 90 -2.77 -4.74 -8.22
CA LEU A 90 -3.76 -4.94 -7.17
C LEU A 90 -3.88 -3.73 -6.25
N VAL A 91 -2.77 -3.09 -5.93
CA VAL A 91 -2.76 -1.87 -5.11
C VAL A 91 -3.47 -0.72 -5.84
N LEU A 92 -3.14 -0.51 -7.11
CA LEU A 92 -3.78 0.54 -7.92
C LEU A 92 -5.28 0.26 -8.09
N ALA A 93 -5.65 -0.98 -8.36
CA ALA A 93 -7.06 -1.37 -8.51
C ALA A 93 -7.85 -1.10 -7.24
N THR A 94 -7.28 -1.39 -6.08
CA THR A 94 -7.92 -1.12 -4.78
C THR A 94 -8.14 0.37 -4.59
N ALA A 95 -7.13 1.20 -4.87
CA ALA A 95 -7.27 2.64 -4.75
C ALA A 95 -8.39 3.18 -5.66
N ARG A 96 -8.44 2.72 -6.91
CA ARG A 96 -9.49 3.14 -7.85
C ARG A 96 -10.88 2.66 -7.46
N ALA A 97 -10.98 1.43 -6.95
CA ALA A 97 -12.25 0.90 -6.47
C ALA A 97 -12.80 1.72 -5.29
N GLN A 98 -11.92 2.24 -4.46
CA GLN A 98 -12.28 3.09 -3.33
C GLN A 98 -12.34 4.58 -3.69
N LYS A 99 -12.14 4.94 -4.95
CA LYS A 99 -12.11 6.33 -5.44
C LYS A 99 -11.16 7.20 -4.63
N SER A 100 -10.00 6.63 -4.29
CA SER A 100 -8.97 7.30 -3.52
C SER A 100 -7.67 7.41 -4.31
N GLU A 101 -6.80 8.34 -3.89
CA GLU A 101 -5.49 8.52 -4.49
C GLU A 101 -4.50 7.52 -3.87
N LEU A 102 -3.67 6.90 -4.70
CA LEU A 102 -2.59 6.06 -4.24
C LEU A 102 -1.37 6.93 -3.91
N ILE A 103 -0.86 6.83 -2.68
CA ILE A 103 0.37 7.48 -2.25
C ILE A 103 1.47 6.42 -2.18
N THR A 104 2.54 6.63 -2.91
CA THR A 104 3.60 5.63 -3.08
C THR A 104 4.97 6.29 -3.21
N SER A 105 6.04 5.54 -2.95
CA SER A 105 7.41 5.92 -3.30
C SER A 105 7.95 5.10 -4.47
N ASP A 106 7.15 4.22 -5.04
CA ASP A 106 7.55 3.36 -6.14
C ASP A 106 7.49 4.12 -7.48
N SER A 107 8.63 4.22 -8.15
CA SER A 107 8.75 4.92 -9.43
C SER A 107 7.94 4.25 -10.56
N ASP A 108 7.56 2.98 -10.41
CA ASP A 108 6.72 2.29 -11.39
C ASP A 108 5.35 2.96 -11.55
N PHE A 109 4.91 3.74 -10.55
CA PHE A 109 3.65 4.47 -10.61
C PHE A 109 3.77 5.88 -11.21
N ARG A 110 4.96 6.29 -11.65
CA ARG A 110 5.14 7.60 -12.28
C ARG A 110 4.25 7.75 -13.51
N ASN A 111 3.61 8.90 -13.61
CA ASN A 111 2.71 9.24 -14.73
C ASN A 111 1.48 8.34 -14.84
N ILE A 112 1.16 7.57 -13.82
CA ILE A 112 -0.10 6.80 -13.77
C ILE A 112 -1.16 7.66 -13.11
N PRO A 113 -2.30 7.92 -13.80
CA PRO A 113 -3.39 8.69 -13.21
C PRO A 113 -3.92 8.04 -11.94
N GLY A 114 -4.10 8.84 -10.89
CA GLY A 114 -4.58 8.37 -9.60
C GLY A 114 -3.47 7.97 -8.63
N ALA A 115 -2.21 8.01 -9.05
CA ALA A 115 -1.07 7.73 -8.19
C ALA A 115 -0.22 8.99 -7.99
N ARG A 116 0.20 9.21 -6.75
CA ARG A 116 1.14 10.29 -6.39
C ARG A 116 2.41 9.66 -5.87
N VAL A 117 3.51 9.87 -6.58
CA VAL A 117 4.83 9.40 -6.16
C VAL A 117 5.49 10.49 -5.31
N VAL A 118 5.83 10.14 -4.09
CA VAL A 118 6.45 11.06 -3.13
C VAL A 118 7.91 10.74 -2.86
#